data_e28d122fb9184b1390f641e37ba799d8
#
_entry.id   e28d122fb9184b1390f641e37ba799d8
#
_cell.length_a   1.000
_cell.length_b   1.000
_cell.length_c   1.000
_cell.angle_alpha   90.00
_cell.angle_beta   90.00
_cell.angle_gamma   90.00
#
_symmetry.space_group_name_H-M   'P 1'
#
loop_
_entity.id
_entity.type
_entity.pdbx_description
1 polymer ?
#
loop_
_entity_poly.entity_id
_entity_poly.type
_entity_poly.pdbx_seq_one_letter_code
_entity_poly.pdbx_strand_id
1 'polypeptide(L)'
;MDTPHFPIYMDYSATNPCDERVVDAMIPWLREHFGNPASRSHAWGWEAEAAVEKAREQVAALIGADPREIVWTSGATESNNLALKGAAHFYKTKGKHIITVKTEHKAVLDTCRELERQGFEVTYLDVQADGLVDLEVFKAAIRPDTILASVMFVNNEIGVIQDIAAIGAICREKGVILHSDAAQATGRVEFDLSTMPVDLMSLTSHKTYGPKGIGALFVRRKPRIRLEAQMHGGGHERGMRSGTLPTHQIVGMGEAYRIAKEEMGVENLRIQALHDRMLAGLKDVEQVFINGHETKRVPHNLNMSFNYVEGESLIMGIKGLAVSSGSACTSASLEPSYVLRALGRSDELAHSSLRMTIGRWTTEADIDYAVDTIKVNVAKLRDLSPLWEMYQDGIDISTIQWSAH
;
A
#
# COMPACT_ATOMS: atom_id res chain seq x y z
N MET A 1 -9.87 23.48 -21.87
CA MET A 1 -8.82 22.49 -21.56
C MET A 1 -8.08 23.01 -20.35
N ASP A 2 -8.15 22.28 -19.25
CA ASP A 2 -7.47 22.70 -18.03
C ASP A 2 -5.97 22.62 -18.26
N THR A 3 -5.26 23.70 -17.94
CA THR A 3 -3.79 23.74 -18.07
C THR A 3 -3.18 22.91 -16.92
N PRO A 4 -2.25 21.97 -17.20
CA PRO A 4 -1.62 21.18 -16.15
C PRO A 4 -0.93 22.06 -15.10
N HIS A 5 -1.08 21.71 -13.82
CA HIS A 5 -0.36 22.35 -12.72
C HIS A 5 0.97 21.61 -12.48
N PHE A 6 2.09 22.32 -12.66
CA PHE A 6 3.43 21.73 -12.55
C PHE A 6 4.05 21.84 -11.16
N PRO A 7 4.82 20.82 -10.72
CA PRO A 7 4.94 19.51 -11.36
C PRO A 7 3.63 18.72 -11.28
N ILE A 8 3.27 17.97 -12.32
CA ILE A 8 2.09 17.09 -12.31
C ILE A 8 2.32 16.00 -11.29
N TYR A 9 1.40 15.88 -10.33
CA TYR A 9 1.51 14.91 -9.25
C TYR A 9 1.02 13.52 -9.69
N MET A 10 1.95 12.57 -9.75
CA MET A 10 1.69 11.17 -10.12
C MET A 10 2.32 10.19 -9.11
N ASP A 11 2.30 10.54 -7.83
CA ASP A 11 2.84 9.73 -6.73
C ASP A 11 1.80 9.44 -5.63
N TYR A 12 0.55 9.21 -6.05
CA TYR A 12 -0.59 8.94 -5.16
C TYR A 12 -0.46 7.64 -4.33
N SER A 13 0.47 6.76 -4.66
CA SER A 13 0.77 5.59 -3.82
C SER A 13 1.69 5.92 -2.64
N ALA A 14 2.41 7.04 -2.69
CA ALA A 14 3.19 7.52 -1.56
C ALA A 14 2.31 8.23 -0.53
N THR A 15 1.51 9.19 -0.99
CA THR A 15 0.52 9.93 -0.19
C THR A 15 -0.47 10.64 -1.09
N ASN A 16 -1.62 11.04 -0.55
CA ASN A 16 -2.60 11.84 -1.26
C ASN A 16 -2.72 13.24 -0.65
N PRO A 17 -3.13 14.26 -1.42
CA PRO A 17 -3.69 15.46 -0.85
C PRO A 17 -4.89 15.12 0.03
N CYS A 18 -5.11 15.88 1.10
CA CYS A 18 -6.33 15.75 1.86
C CYS A 18 -7.48 16.41 1.08
N ASP A 19 -8.61 15.71 0.94
CA ASP A 19 -9.79 16.29 0.29
C ASP A 19 -10.30 17.49 1.08
N GLU A 20 -10.72 18.55 0.41
CA GLU A 20 -11.20 19.78 1.07
C GLU A 20 -12.37 19.51 2.01
N ARG A 21 -13.29 18.63 1.62
CA ARG A 21 -14.42 18.19 2.48
C ARG A 21 -13.94 17.54 3.77
N VAL A 22 -12.83 16.81 3.71
CA VAL A 22 -12.19 16.18 4.87
C VAL A 22 -11.54 17.25 5.76
N VAL A 23 -10.84 18.21 5.18
CA VAL A 23 -10.24 19.35 5.92
C VAL A 23 -11.33 20.14 6.63
N ASP A 24 -12.42 20.46 5.94
CA ASP A 24 -13.56 21.21 6.52
C ASP A 24 -14.19 20.44 7.70
N ALA A 25 -14.28 19.12 7.61
CA ALA A 25 -14.78 18.29 8.71
C ALA A 25 -13.83 18.28 9.92
N MET A 26 -12.52 18.45 9.71
CA MET A 26 -11.50 18.42 10.77
C MET A 26 -11.38 19.73 11.54
N ILE A 27 -11.53 20.87 10.87
CA ILE A 27 -11.25 22.21 11.44
C ILE A 27 -12.03 22.49 12.75
N PRO A 28 -13.33 22.20 12.86
CA PRO A 28 -14.08 22.44 14.11
C PRO A 28 -13.48 21.72 15.33
N TRP A 29 -12.89 20.56 15.13
CA TRP A 29 -12.27 19.75 16.19
C TRP A 29 -10.90 20.26 16.65
N LEU A 30 -10.32 21.19 15.90
CA LEU A 30 -9.08 21.89 16.25
C LEU A 30 -9.34 23.19 17.02
N ARG A 31 -10.52 23.81 16.85
CA ARG A 31 -10.83 25.15 17.36
C ARG A 31 -11.94 25.16 18.40
N GLU A 32 -13.11 24.61 18.05
CA GLU A 32 -14.33 24.76 18.84
C GLU A 32 -14.60 23.53 19.72
N HIS A 33 -14.43 22.31 19.18
CA HIS A 33 -14.76 21.05 19.83
C HIS A 33 -13.51 20.28 20.27
N PHE A 34 -12.62 20.95 21.01
CA PHE A 34 -11.29 20.41 21.38
C PHE A 34 -11.29 19.45 22.57
N GLY A 35 -12.45 19.01 23.04
CA GLY A 35 -12.57 18.14 24.22
C GLY A 35 -11.83 16.80 24.07
N ASN A 36 -11.35 16.28 25.20
CA ASN A 36 -10.73 14.95 25.22
C ASN A 36 -11.83 13.88 25.25
N PRO A 37 -11.88 12.96 24.29
CA PRO A 37 -12.91 11.91 24.22
C PRO A 37 -12.90 10.95 25.43
N ALA A 38 -11.82 10.93 26.21
CA ALA A 38 -11.75 10.14 27.46
C ALA A 38 -12.40 10.84 28.66
N SER A 39 -12.75 12.13 28.55
CA SER A 39 -13.38 12.90 29.61
C SER A 39 -14.87 12.59 29.69
N ARG A 40 -15.29 11.89 30.75
CA ARG A 40 -16.68 11.39 30.93
C ARG A 40 -17.59 12.30 31.77
N SER A 41 -17.04 13.36 32.34
CA SER A 41 -17.76 14.18 33.32
C SER A 41 -18.41 15.45 32.77
N HIS A 42 -18.22 15.76 31.48
CA HIS A 42 -18.71 16.98 30.87
C HIS A 42 -18.95 16.86 29.35
N ALA A 43 -19.75 17.77 28.81
CA ALA A 43 -20.20 17.77 27.42
C ALA A 43 -19.06 17.81 26.39
N TRP A 44 -17.96 18.52 26.66
CA TRP A 44 -16.80 18.57 25.75
C TRP A 44 -16.23 17.17 25.45
N GLY A 45 -16.13 16.34 26.49
CA GLY A 45 -15.70 14.95 26.32
C GLY A 45 -16.71 14.10 25.55
N TRP A 46 -18.00 14.25 25.86
CA TRP A 46 -19.08 13.49 25.23
C TRP A 46 -19.21 13.79 23.74
N GLU A 47 -19.09 15.06 23.36
CA GLU A 47 -19.09 15.47 21.92
C GLU A 47 -17.91 14.84 21.18
N ALA A 48 -16.71 14.89 21.76
CA ALA A 48 -15.52 14.30 21.15
C ALA A 48 -15.65 12.76 21.05
N GLU A 49 -16.17 12.09 22.08
CA GLU A 49 -16.43 10.64 22.06
C GLU A 49 -17.43 10.28 20.95
N ALA A 50 -18.53 11.03 20.83
CA ALA A 50 -19.53 10.81 19.79
C ALA A 50 -18.94 10.96 18.38
N ALA A 51 -18.08 11.95 18.17
CA ALA A 51 -17.40 12.15 16.89
C ALA A 51 -16.42 11.01 16.56
N VAL A 52 -15.68 10.51 17.54
CA VAL A 52 -14.78 9.35 17.39
C VAL A 52 -15.59 8.10 17.02
N GLU A 53 -16.71 7.85 17.69
CA GLU A 53 -17.54 6.68 17.38
C GLU A 53 -18.22 6.79 16.01
N LYS A 54 -18.68 7.97 15.61
CA LYS A 54 -19.20 8.20 14.25
C LYS A 54 -18.13 7.91 13.18
N ALA A 55 -16.91 8.39 13.39
CA ALA A 55 -15.80 8.10 12.47
C ALA A 55 -15.47 6.60 12.42
N ARG A 56 -15.55 5.92 13.57
CA ARG A 56 -15.36 4.46 13.64
C ARG A 56 -16.41 3.71 12.82
N GLU A 57 -17.68 4.14 12.87
CA GLU A 57 -18.75 3.61 12.02
C GLU A 57 -18.47 3.83 10.53
N GLN A 58 -18.00 5.03 10.16
CA GLN A 58 -17.68 5.35 8.75
C GLN A 58 -16.53 4.49 8.21
N VAL A 59 -15.48 4.28 8.99
CA VAL A 59 -14.37 3.39 8.62
C VAL A 59 -14.85 1.94 8.48
N ALA A 60 -15.59 1.46 9.46
CA ALA A 60 -16.16 0.10 9.44
C ALA A 60 -17.08 -0.12 8.23
N ALA A 61 -17.89 0.88 7.89
CA ALA A 61 -18.83 0.80 6.77
C ALA A 61 -18.15 0.63 5.41
N LEU A 62 -16.96 1.24 5.19
CA LEU A 62 -16.24 1.07 3.92
C LEU A 62 -15.72 -0.36 3.74
N ILE A 63 -15.29 -1.00 4.82
CA ILE A 63 -14.64 -2.31 4.79
C ILE A 63 -15.57 -3.48 5.14
N GLY A 64 -16.85 -3.21 5.41
CA GLY A 64 -17.83 -4.25 5.80
C GLY A 64 -17.56 -4.87 7.17
N ALA A 65 -17.16 -4.05 8.17
CA ALA A 65 -16.84 -4.49 9.52
C ALA A 65 -17.84 -3.96 10.56
N ASP A 66 -17.85 -4.57 11.76
CA ASP A 66 -18.50 -3.99 12.95
C ASP A 66 -17.59 -2.85 13.49
N PRO A 67 -18.12 -1.68 13.86
CA PRO A 67 -17.34 -0.58 14.42
C PRO A 67 -16.46 -1.00 15.61
N ARG A 68 -16.91 -1.97 16.40
CA ARG A 68 -16.16 -2.52 17.53
C ARG A 68 -14.92 -3.35 17.12
N GLU A 69 -14.73 -3.63 15.84
CA GLU A 69 -13.56 -4.29 15.28
C GLU A 69 -12.48 -3.31 14.83
N ILE A 70 -12.75 -2.00 14.91
CA ILE A 70 -11.82 -0.94 14.55
C ILE A 70 -11.02 -0.50 15.79
N VAL A 71 -9.70 -0.44 15.67
CA VAL A 71 -8.74 0.05 16.67
C VAL A 71 -7.95 1.18 16.04
N TRP A 72 -8.00 2.38 16.62
CA TRP A 72 -7.27 3.54 16.11
C TRP A 72 -5.77 3.41 16.33
N THR A 73 -5.00 3.77 15.33
CA THR A 73 -3.53 3.80 15.33
C THR A 73 -3.03 5.08 14.67
N SER A 74 -1.73 5.30 14.67
CA SER A 74 -1.11 6.45 13.98
C SER A 74 -0.94 6.27 12.46
N GLY A 75 -1.21 5.09 11.92
CA GLY A 75 -1.06 4.76 10.52
C GLY A 75 -0.83 3.26 10.29
N ALA A 76 -0.66 2.88 9.02
CA ALA A 76 -0.48 1.47 8.65
C ALA A 76 0.77 0.84 9.28
N THR A 77 1.86 1.58 9.44
CA THR A 77 3.07 1.05 10.08
C THR A 77 2.83 0.62 11.52
N GLU A 78 2.15 1.43 12.33
CA GLU A 78 1.76 1.04 13.68
C GLU A 78 0.76 -0.12 13.65
N SER A 79 -0.22 -0.09 12.75
CA SER A 79 -1.20 -1.17 12.61
C SER A 79 -0.54 -2.49 12.26
N ASN A 80 0.43 -2.51 11.34
CA ASN A 80 1.22 -3.71 11.01
C ASN A 80 2.01 -4.22 12.22
N ASN A 81 2.66 -3.33 12.97
CA ASN A 81 3.39 -3.70 14.19
C ASN A 81 2.46 -4.28 15.26
N LEU A 82 1.33 -3.63 15.52
CA LEU A 82 0.34 -4.10 16.50
C LEU A 82 -0.23 -5.46 16.09
N ALA A 83 -0.57 -5.64 14.82
CA ALA A 83 -1.09 -6.90 14.30
C ALA A 83 -0.07 -8.04 14.45
N LEU A 84 1.11 -7.87 13.89
CA LEU A 84 2.11 -8.93 13.82
C LEU A 84 2.73 -9.25 15.19
N LYS A 85 3.23 -8.22 15.89
CA LYS A 85 3.80 -8.41 17.24
C LYS A 85 2.74 -8.81 18.25
N GLY A 86 1.58 -8.14 18.22
CA GLY A 86 0.49 -8.42 19.16
C GLY A 86 -0.04 -9.83 19.02
N ALA A 87 -0.25 -10.33 17.80
CA ALA A 87 -0.68 -11.71 17.57
C ALA A 87 0.44 -12.71 17.89
N ALA A 88 1.67 -12.48 17.41
CA ALA A 88 2.79 -13.39 17.67
C ALA A 88 3.03 -13.58 19.17
N HIS A 89 3.08 -12.50 19.94
CA HIS A 89 3.30 -12.57 21.39
C HIS A 89 2.14 -13.26 22.12
N PHE A 90 0.89 -12.95 21.73
CA PHE A 90 -0.28 -13.55 22.39
C PHE A 90 -0.38 -15.06 22.11
N TYR A 91 -0.10 -15.47 20.87
CA TYR A 91 -0.27 -16.89 20.45
C TYR A 91 1.01 -17.71 20.49
N LYS A 92 2.12 -17.20 21.02
CA LYS A 92 3.44 -17.87 21.07
C LYS A 92 3.44 -19.27 21.70
N THR A 93 2.47 -19.56 22.55
CA THR A 93 2.31 -20.89 23.16
C THR A 93 1.71 -21.93 22.21
N LYS A 94 1.05 -21.49 21.12
CA LYS A 94 0.48 -22.37 20.09
C LYS A 94 1.48 -22.68 18.98
N GLY A 95 2.46 -21.83 18.78
CA GLY A 95 3.49 -21.99 17.76
C GLY A 95 4.32 -20.74 17.60
N LYS A 96 5.38 -20.83 16.80
CA LYS A 96 6.32 -19.73 16.56
C LYS A 96 6.62 -19.51 15.06
N HIS A 97 5.84 -20.10 14.17
CA HIS A 97 6.06 -19.94 12.74
C HIS A 97 5.09 -18.92 12.15
N ILE A 98 5.65 -18.05 11.31
CA ILE A 98 4.96 -16.96 10.61
C ILE A 98 5.25 -17.10 9.12
N ILE A 99 4.24 -16.86 8.28
CA ILE A 99 4.39 -16.80 6.82
C ILE A 99 4.16 -15.38 6.36
N THR A 100 5.03 -14.87 5.49
CA THR A 100 4.83 -13.60 4.79
C THR A 100 5.37 -13.69 3.36
N VAL A 101 5.32 -12.61 2.61
CA VAL A 101 5.71 -12.57 1.19
C VAL A 101 6.88 -11.59 1.00
N LYS A 102 7.82 -11.92 0.14
CA LYS A 102 9.02 -11.06 -0.11
C LYS A 102 8.68 -9.67 -0.64
N THR A 103 7.51 -9.49 -1.23
CA THR A 103 7.05 -8.21 -1.80
C THR A 103 6.25 -7.34 -0.84
N GLU A 104 6.17 -7.69 0.43
CA GLU A 104 5.51 -6.90 1.48
C GLU A 104 6.16 -5.52 1.66
N HIS A 105 5.40 -4.58 2.22
CA HIS A 105 5.96 -3.32 2.67
C HIS A 105 6.99 -3.54 3.80
N LYS A 106 8.01 -2.68 3.89
CA LYS A 106 9.05 -2.78 4.92
C LYS A 106 8.50 -2.81 6.35
N ALA A 107 7.37 -2.13 6.62
CA ALA A 107 6.72 -2.20 7.93
C ALA A 107 6.29 -3.63 8.33
N VAL A 108 6.07 -4.52 7.36
CA VAL A 108 5.82 -5.95 7.60
C VAL A 108 7.14 -6.71 7.65
N LEU A 109 8.02 -6.55 6.65
CA LEU A 109 9.28 -7.29 6.57
C LEU A 109 10.19 -7.02 7.77
N ASP A 110 10.36 -5.76 8.16
CA ASP A 110 11.23 -5.39 9.28
C ASP A 110 10.62 -5.83 10.63
N THR A 111 9.28 -5.80 10.75
CA THR A 111 8.58 -6.35 11.92
C THR A 111 8.78 -7.87 12.00
N CYS A 112 8.71 -8.60 10.88
CA CYS A 112 9.01 -10.04 10.84
C CYS A 112 10.47 -10.32 11.25
N ARG A 113 11.45 -9.54 10.76
CA ARG A 113 12.85 -9.66 11.16
C ARG A 113 13.04 -9.41 12.65
N GLU A 114 12.30 -8.46 13.24
CA GLU A 114 12.32 -8.25 14.68
C GLU A 114 11.76 -9.46 15.45
N LEU A 115 10.68 -10.07 14.95
CA LEU A 115 10.13 -11.29 15.54
C LEU A 115 11.10 -12.47 15.43
N GLU A 116 11.87 -12.61 14.33
CA GLU A 116 12.94 -13.61 14.23
C GLU A 116 14.01 -13.41 15.33
N ARG A 117 14.41 -12.16 15.63
CA ARG A 117 15.32 -11.87 16.75
C ARG A 117 14.73 -12.27 18.11
N GLN A 118 13.43 -12.34 18.22
CA GLN A 118 12.70 -12.77 19.42
C GLN A 118 12.43 -14.28 19.44
N GLY A 119 12.96 -15.04 18.50
CA GLY A 119 12.89 -16.51 18.45
C GLY A 119 11.68 -17.07 17.73
N PHE A 120 11.01 -16.28 16.86
CA PHE A 120 10.05 -16.77 15.88
C PHE A 120 10.78 -17.21 14.61
N GLU A 121 10.15 -18.09 13.85
CA GLU A 121 10.62 -18.50 12.53
C GLU A 121 9.70 -17.87 11.47
N VAL A 122 10.29 -17.31 10.42
CA VAL A 122 9.52 -16.66 9.34
C VAL A 122 9.84 -17.29 7.99
N THR A 123 8.83 -17.71 7.28
CA THR A 123 8.93 -18.10 5.87
C THR A 123 8.54 -16.92 5.00
N TYR A 124 9.46 -16.46 4.17
CA TYR A 124 9.26 -15.40 3.19
C TYR A 124 9.01 -16.04 1.82
N LEU A 125 7.74 -16.07 1.39
CA LEU A 125 7.37 -16.66 0.11
C LEU A 125 7.79 -15.80 -1.07
N ASP A 126 8.23 -16.47 -2.12
CA ASP A 126 8.38 -15.85 -3.44
C ASP A 126 7.01 -15.58 -4.06
N VAL A 127 6.98 -14.65 -5.01
CA VAL A 127 5.84 -14.41 -5.89
C VAL A 127 6.15 -14.93 -7.29
N GLN A 128 5.10 -15.12 -8.09
CA GLN A 128 5.23 -15.41 -9.51
C GLN A 128 5.76 -14.17 -10.27
N ALA A 129 6.19 -14.34 -11.51
CA ALA A 129 6.72 -13.24 -12.33
C ALA A 129 5.72 -12.08 -12.53
N ASP A 130 4.45 -12.32 -12.37
CA ASP A 130 3.37 -11.34 -12.41
C ASP A 130 3.05 -10.71 -11.04
N GLY A 131 3.76 -11.12 -9.99
CA GLY A 131 3.62 -10.60 -8.63
C GLY A 131 2.54 -11.28 -7.77
N LEU A 132 1.82 -12.27 -8.31
CA LEU A 132 0.83 -13.02 -7.54
C LEU A 132 1.48 -14.07 -6.64
N VAL A 133 0.88 -14.33 -5.50
CA VAL A 133 1.21 -15.46 -4.62
C VAL A 133 0.61 -16.73 -5.22
N ASP A 134 1.41 -17.77 -5.37
CA ASP A 134 0.92 -19.10 -5.72
C ASP A 134 0.23 -19.74 -4.50
N LEU A 135 -1.06 -20.04 -4.65
CA LEU A 135 -1.90 -20.56 -3.54
C LEU A 135 -1.46 -21.94 -3.09
N GLU A 136 -0.95 -22.80 -3.98
CA GLU A 136 -0.46 -24.14 -3.62
C GLU A 136 0.87 -24.05 -2.86
N VAL A 137 1.75 -23.13 -3.27
CA VAL A 137 3.00 -22.84 -2.55
C VAL A 137 2.69 -22.27 -1.17
N PHE A 138 1.72 -21.32 -1.08
CA PHE A 138 1.27 -20.77 0.19
C PHE A 138 0.73 -21.86 1.13
N LYS A 139 -0.16 -22.72 0.62
CA LYS A 139 -0.75 -23.82 1.38
C LYS A 139 0.31 -24.83 1.88
N ALA A 140 1.28 -25.16 1.03
CA ALA A 140 2.37 -26.07 1.36
C ALA A 140 3.35 -25.51 2.41
N ALA A 141 3.45 -24.19 2.53
CA ALA A 141 4.30 -23.54 3.52
C ALA A 141 3.72 -23.57 4.95
N ILE A 142 2.44 -23.89 5.10
CA ILE A 142 1.79 -23.95 6.41
C ILE A 142 2.25 -25.19 7.17
N ARG A 143 2.82 -24.98 8.36
CA ARG A 143 3.30 -25.99 9.30
C ARG A 143 2.32 -26.16 10.46
N PRO A 144 2.42 -27.25 11.25
CA PRO A 144 1.60 -27.41 12.46
C PRO A 144 1.78 -26.29 13.51
N ASP A 145 2.94 -25.64 13.53
CA ASP A 145 3.27 -24.54 14.44
C ASP A 145 3.11 -23.15 13.81
N THR A 146 2.51 -23.06 12.62
CA THR A 146 2.19 -21.77 11.99
C THR A 146 1.02 -21.12 12.71
N ILE A 147 1.24 -19.92 13.24
CA ILE A 147 0.22 -19.15 13.98
C ILE A 147 -0.34 -17.98 13.21
N LEU A 148 0.43 -17.43 12.28
CA LEU A 148 0.13 -16.16 11.61
C LEU A 148 0.65 -16.19 10.17
N ALA A 149 -0.15 -15.66 9.25
CA ALA A 149 0.26 -15.28 7.91
C ALA A 149 -0.03 -13.80 7.66
N SER A 150 0.85 -13.13 6.96
CA SER A 150 0.67 -11.72 6.56
C SER A 150 0.91 -11.59 5.06
N VAL A 151 -0.13 -11.18 4.34
CA VAL A 151 -0.10 -10.99 2.88
C VAL A 151 -0.74 -9.65 2.54
N MET A 152 0.01 -8.77 1.88
CA MET A 152 -0.45 -7.46 1.43
C MET A 152 -1.58 -7.59 0.42
N PHE A 153 -2.64 -6.79 0.56
CA PHE A 153 -3.78 -6.85 -0.33
C PHE A 153 -3.46 -6.29 -1.71
N VAL A 154 -2.95 -5.05 -1.75
CA VAL A 154 -2.55 -4.37 -2.98
C VAL A 154 -1.11 -3.90 -2.84
N ASN A 155 -0.24 -4.34 -3.73
CA ASN A 155 1.16 -3.96 -3.67
C ASN A 155 1.37 -2.47 -4.01
N ASN A 156 2.13 -1.78 -3.19
CA ASN A 156 2.36 -0.34 -3.30
C ASN A 156 3.26 0.08 -4.47
N GLU A 157 4.06 -0.83 -5.02
CA GLU A 157 4.95 -0.53 -6.14
C GLU A 157 4.33 -0.91 -7.49
N ILE A 158 3.76 -2.10 -7.60
CA ILE A 158 3.27 -2.66 -8.87
C ILE A 158 1.74 -2.71 -8.98
N GLY A 159 1.02 -2.36 -7.93
CA GLY A 159 -0.45 -2.29 -7.94
C GLY A 159 -1.18 -3.63 -7.97
N VAL A 160 -0.48 -4.74 -7.93
CA VAL A 160 -1.07 -6.10 -8.01
C VAL A 160 -1.96 -6.37 -6.81
N ILE A 161 -3.14 -6.94 -7.07
CA ILE A 161 -4.15 -7.33 -6.09
C ILE A 161 -4.00 -8.83 -5.82
N GLN A 162 -3.72 -9.22 -4.56
CA GLN A 162 -3.69 -10.61 -4.14
C GLN A 162 -5.09 -11.15 -3.87
N ASP A 163 -5.30 -12.44 -4.10
CA ASP A 163 -6.54 -13.14 -3.76
C ASP A 163 -6.62 -13.41 -2.24
N ILE A 164 -6.87 -12.35 -1.48
CA ILE A 164 -6.93 -12.41 -0.02
C ILE A 164 -8.09 -13.30 0.46
N ALA A 165 -9.18 -13.40 -0.29
CA ALA A 165 -10.29 -14.27 0.05
C ALA A 165 -9.88 -15.75 -0.01
N ALA A 166 -9.19 -16.19 -1.05
CA ALA A 166 -8.69 -17.55 -1.20
C ALA A 166 -7.60 -17.87 -0.14
N ILE A 167 -6.66 -16.95 0.07
CA ILE A 167 -5.63 -17.09 1.12
C ILE A 167 -6.29 -17.19 2.50
N GLY A 168 -7.30 -16.36 2.77
CA GLY A 168 -8.05 -16.40 4.02
C GLY A 168 -8.81 -17.71 4.23
N ALA A 169 -9.39 -18.28 3.18
CA ALA A 169 -10.06 -19.57 3.25
C ALA A 169 -9.07 -20.69 3.64
N ILE A 170 -7.87 -20.68 3.05
CA ILE A 170 -6.79 -21.61 3.40
C ILE A 170 -6.38 -21.44 4.87
N CYS A 171 -6.12 -20.20 5.31
CA CYS A 171 -5.76 -19.88 6.68
C CYS A 171 -6.84 -20.35 7.67
N ARG A 172 -8.12 -20.09 7.35
CA ARG A 172 -9.26 -20.47 8.19
C ARG A 172 -9.36 -22.00 8.33
N GLU A 173 -9.19 -22.75 7.24
CA GLU A 173 -9.15 -24.22 7.25
C GLU A 173 -8.03 -24.75 8.14
N LYS A 174 -6.88 -24.10 8.13
CA LYS A 174 -5.67 -24.54 8.86
C LYS A 174 -5.54 -23.94 10.27
N GLY A 175 -6.48 -23.10 10.69
CA GLY A 175 -6.43 -22.46 12.01
C GLY A 175 -5.31 -21.42 12.16
N VAL A 176 -4.86 -20.81 11.06
CA VAL A 176 -3.84 -19.78 10.98
C VAL A 176 -4.53 -18.40 10.96
N ILE A 177 -4.03 -17.45 11.73
CA ILE A 177 -4.51 -16.05 11.70
C ILE A 177 -4.01 -15.39 10.43
N LEU A 178 -4.91 -14.75 9.67
CA LEU A 178 -4.53 -13.94 8.51
C LEU A 178 -4.54 -12.45 8.84
N HIS A 179 -3.40 -11.82 8.68
CA HIS A 179 -3.23 -10.36 8.59
C HIS A 179 -3.08 -9.94 7.13
N SER A 180 -3.65 -8.80 6.76
CA SER A 180 -3.43 -8.18 5.46
C SER A 180 -3.16 -6.68 5.61
N ASP A 181 -2.07 -6.20 5.03
CA ASP A 181 -1.82 -4.77 4.85
C ASP A 181 -2.70 -4.27 3.69
N ALA A 182 -3.71 -3.47 4.01
CA ALA A 182 -4.65 -2.90 3.05
C ALA A 182 -4.44 -1.39 2.81
N ALA A 183 -3.26 -0.86 3.12
CA ALA A 183 -2.97 0.56 2.95
C ALA A 183 -3.19 1.08 1.53
N GLN A 184 -3.02 0.23 0.51
CA GLN A 184 -3.26 0.58 -0.89
C GLN A 184 -4.62 0.08 -1.41
N ALA A 185 -5.40 -0.65 -0.60
CA ALA A 185 -6.65 -1.26 -1.04
C ALA A 185 -7.89 -0.40 -0.75
N THR A 186 -7.92 0.29 0.40
CA THR A 186 -9.07 1.11 0.81
C THR A 186 -9.31 2.26 -0.18
N GLY A 187 -10.56 2.41 -0.61
CA GLY A 187 -10.95 3.39 -1.63
C GLY A 187 -10.54 3.05 -3.06
N ARG A 188 -9.95 1.85 -3.30
CA ARG A 188 -9.50 1.39 -4.62
C ARG A 188 -10.05 0.02 -5.00
N VAL A 189 -10.21 -0.86 -4.01
CA VAL A 189 -10.77 -2.21 -4.18
C VAL A 189 -12.02 -2.32 -3.33
N GLU A 190 -13.07 -2.87 -3.91
CA GLU A 190 -14.29 -3.20 -3.16
C GLU A 190 -14.11 -4.56 -2.49
N PHE A 191 -14.35 -4.62 -1.18
CA PHE A 191 -14.30 -5.84 -0.40
C PHE A 191 -15.19 -5.73 0.85
N ASP A 192 -15.55 -6.87 1.43
CA ASP A 192 -16.45 -6.96 2.59
C ASP A 192 -15.90 -7.95 3.61
N LEU A 193 -15.40 -7.44 4.74
CA LEU A 193 -14.85 -8.26 5.82
C LEU A 193 -15.92 -9.06 6.58
N SER A 194 -17.20 -8.79 6.37
CA SER A 194 -18.25 -9.64 6.93
C SER A 194 -18.27 -11.03 6.31
N THR A 195 -17.80 -11.15 5.06
CA THR A 195 -17.74 -12.40 4.28
C THR A 195 -16.32 -12.87 4.00
N MET A 196 -15.36 -11.95 3.89
CA MET A 196 -13.95 -12.27 3.63
C MET A 196 -13.25 -12.76 4.90
N PRO A 197 -12.61 -13.94 4.89
CA PRO A 197 -12.03 -14.56 6.10
C PRO A 197 -10.64 -13.97 6.43
N VAL A 198 -10.58 -12.69 6.74
CA VAL A 198 -9.39 -11.96 7.24
C VAL A 198 -9.58 -11.69 8.73
N ASP A 199 -8.54 -11.87 9.52
CA ASP A 199 -8.60 -11.71 10.98
C ASP A 199 -8.08 -10.35 11.45
N LEU A 200 -7.08 -9.82 10.77
CA LEU A 200 -6.43 -8.54 11.04
C LEU A 200 -6.20 -7.80 9.72
N MET A 201 -6.52 -6.51 9.68
CA MET A 201 -6.28 -5.70 8.48
C MET A 201 -5.79 -4.29 8.84
N SER A 202 -4.65 -3.91 8.29
CA SER A 202 -4.06 -2.59 8.52
C SER A 202 -4.58 -1.57 7.53
N LEU A 203 -5.00 -0.41 8.04
CA LEU A 203 -5.62 0.68 7.30
C LEU A 203 -4.86 1.98 7.55
N THR A 204 -4.86 2.87 6.55
CA THR A 204 -4.30 4.22 6.68
C THR A 204 -5.22 5.27 6.07
N SER A 205 -5.15 6.48 6.57
CA SER A 205 -5.99 7.59 6.09
C SER A 205 -5.41 8.29 4.87
N HIS A 206 -4.11 8.59 4.87
CA HIS A 206 -3.48 9.48 3.90
C HIS A 206 -3.35 8.94 2.48
N LYS A 207 -3.68 7.67 2.25
CA LYS A 207 -3.75 7.05 0.92
C LYS A 207 -5.18 6.90 0.40
N THR A 208 -6.14 7.45 1.16
CA THR A 208 -7.56 7.52 0.83
C THR A 208 -8.06 8.97 0.97
N TYR A 209 -7.22 9.95 0.63
CA TYR A 209 -7.49 11.39 0.66
C TYR A 209 -7.85 11.95 2.04
N GLY A 210 -7.39 11.30 3.10
CA GLY A 210 -7.49 11.75 4.47
C GLY A 210 -6.17 12.29 5.03
N PRO A 211 -6.16 12.75 6.31
CA PRO A 211 -4.97 13.29 6.95
C PRO A 211 -3.90 12.22 7.19
N LYS A 212 -2.63 12.64 7.18
CA LYS A 212 -1.50 11.86 7.69
C LYS A 212 -1.61 11.71 9.22
N GLY A 213 -0.92 10.72 9.77
CA GLY A 213 -0.79 10.55 11.22
C GLY A 213 -1.94 9.80 11.88
N ILE A 214 -2.87 9.25 11.11
CA ILE A 214 -3.97 8.41 11.59
C ILE A 214 -4.16 7.20 10.69
N GLY A 215 -4.45 6.07 11.30
CA GLY A 215 -4.83 4.82 10.67
C GLY A 215 -5.68 3.99 11.61
N ALA A 216 -5.94 2.77 11.23
CA ALA A 216 -6.69 1.82 12.05
C ALA A 216 -6.22 0.39 11.82
N LEU A 217 -6.45 -0.46 12.82
CA LEU A 217 -6.35 -1.89 12.69
C LEU A 217 -7.76 -2.50 12.84
N PHE A 218 -8.20 -3.24 11.83
CA PHE A 218 -9.34 -4.13 11.97
C PHE A 218 -8.89 -5.36 12.77
N VAL A 219 -9.62 -5.68 13.83
CA VAL A 219 -9.39 -6.86 14.69
C VAL A 219 -10.68 -7.65 14.79
N ARG A 220 -10.72 -8.81 14.17
CA ARG A 220 -11.94 -9.64 14.10
C ARG A 220 -12.41 -10.06 15.48
N ARG A 221 -13.72 -9.96 15.70
CA ARG A 221 -14.37 -10.36 16.94
C ARG A 221 -15.00 -11.75 16.90
N LYS A 222 -15.31 -12.27 15.72
CA LYS A 222 -15.92 -13.59 15.54
C LYS A 222 -15.28 -14.33 14.32
N PRO A 223 -14.40 -15.30 14.55
CA PRO A 223 -13.83 -15.74 15.84
C PRO A 223 -13.01 -14.60 16.47
N ARG A 224 -12.94 -14.60 17.81
CA ARG A 224 -12.27 -13.51 18.54
C ARG A 224 -10.75 -13.64 18.40
N ILE A 225 -10.14 -12.63 17.83
CA ILE A 225 -8.69 -12.43 17.79
C ILE A 225 -8.26 -11.60 19.00
N ARG A 226 -7.16 -11.99 19.63
CA ARG A 226 -6.55 -11.27 20.74
C ARG A 226 -5.15 -10.82 20.38
N LEU A 227 -4.80 -9.65 20.86
CA LEU A 227 -3.50 -9.02 20.63
C LEU A 227 -2.89 -8.62 21.97
N GLU A 228 -1.59 -8.80 22.10
CA GLU A 228 -0.83 -8.16 23.15
C GLU A 228 -0.59 -6.70 22.75
N ALA A 229 -0.88 -5.76 23.64
CA ALA A 229 -0.68 -4.34 23.38
C ALA A 229 0.81 -4.02 23.20
N GLN A 230 1.13 -3.15 22.26
CA GLN A 230 2.50 -2.66 22.04
C GLN A 230 2.76 -1.32 22.73
N MET A 231 1.70 -0.54 22.96
CA MET A 231 1.75 0.74 23.66
C MET A 231 0.88 0.65 24.92
N HIS A 232 1.51 0.86 26.08
CA HIS A 232 0.88 0.78 27.39
C HIS A 232 0.56 2.17 27.91
N GLY A 233 -0.53 2.31 28.67
CA GLY A 233 -0.99 3.58 29.25
C GLY A 233 -2.42 3.49 29.76
N GLY A 234 -3.26 4.48 29.46
CA GLY A 234 -4.60 4.62 29.99
C GLY A 234 -5.65 3.60 29.55
N GLY A 235 -5.28 2.54 28.83
CA GLY A 235 -6.18 1.46 28.42
C GLY A 235 -7.16 1.84 27.29
N HIS A 236 -6.88 2.89 26.51
CA HIS A 236 -7.67 3.28 25.36
C HIS A 236 -7.77 2.14 24.33
N GLU A 237 -8.72 2.25 23.43
CA GLU A 237 -8.96 1.24 22.40
C GLU A 237 -9.09 -0.18 22.98
N ARG A 238 -9.87 -0.32 24.05
CA ARG A 238 -10.13 -1.60 24.76
C ARG A 238 -8.85 -2.28 25.25
N GLY A 239 -7.85 -1.47 25.60
CA GLY A 239 -6.55 -1.95 26.11
C GLY A 239 -5.58 -2.38 25.02
N MET A 240 -5.95 -2.32 23.75
CA MET A 240 -5.07 -2.73 22.64
C MET A 240 -4.11 -1.62 22.20
N ARG A 241 -4.50 -0.36 22.37
CA ARG A 241 -3.67 0.79 21.97
C ARG A 241 -3.96 2.00 22.86
N SER A 242 -3.04 2.31 23.73
CA SER A 242 -3.15 3.45 24.65
C SER A 242 -2.68 4.75 24.01
N GLY A 243 -3.21 5.87 24.48
CA GLY A 243 -2.87 7.23 24.04
C GLY A 243 -4.14 8.05 23.79
N THR A 244 -4.10 9.34 24.08
CA THR A 244 -5.22 10.26 23.82
C THR A 244 -5.58 10.22 22.34
N LEU A 245 -6.85 9.98 22.04
CA LEU A 245 -7.33 9.88 20.67
C LEU A 245 -7.34 11.26 20.00
N PRO A 246 -6.71 11.40 18.81
CA PRO A 246 -6.66 12.66 18.07
C PRO A 246 -7.97 12.86 17.30
N THR A 247 -8.99 13.41 17.97
CA THR A 247 -10.36 13.52 17.45
C THR A 247 -10.42 14.14 16.06
N HIS A 248 -9.68 15.21 15.80
CA HIS A 248 -9.64 15.88 14.49
C HIS A 248 -9.13 14.97 13.35
N GLN A 249 -8.09 14.18 13.60
CA GLN A 249 -7.56 13.24 12.60
C GLN A 249 -8.50 12.04 12.41
N ILE A 250 -9.10 11.55 13.49
CA ILE A 250 -10.07 10.45 13.47
C ILE A 250 -11.29 10.85 12.63
N VAL A 251 -11.85 12.04 12.88
CA VAL A 251 -12.94 12.61 12.07
C VAL A 251 -12.53 12.72 10.61
N GLY A 252 -11.31 13.19 10.33
CA GLY A 252 -10.78 13.27 8.97
C GLY A 252 -10.70 11.90 8.28
N MET A 253 -10.21 10.88 8.96
CA MET A 253 -10.20 9.51 8.41
C MET A 253 -11.60 8.97 8.17
N GLY A 254 -12.53 9.18 9.11
CA GLY A 254 -13.93 8.77 8.98
C GLY A 254 -14.59 9.41 7.75
N GLU A 255 -14.42 10.72 7.57
CA GLU A 255 -14.98 11.44 6.42
C GLU A 255 -14.35 10.99 5.09
N ALA A 256 -13.02 10.80 5.04
CA ALA A 256 -12.34 10.29 3.86
C ALA A 256 -12.87 8.90 3.45
N TYR A 257 -13.12 8.03 4.40
CA TYR A 257 -13.66 6.69 4.16
C TYR A 257 -15.14 6.71 3.77
N ARG A 258 -15.92 7.65 4.32
CA ARG A 258 -17.31 7.87 3.88
C ARG A 258 -17.37 8.30 2.42
N ILE A 259 -16.56 9.28 2.03
CA ILE A 259 -16.45 9.75 0.64
C ILE A 259 -16.00 8.61 -0.27
N ALA A 260 -14.98 7.85 0.13
CA ALA A 260 -14.51 6.69 -0.64
C ALA A 260 -15.63 5.67 -0.86
N LYS A 261 -16.45 5.39 0.14
CA LYS A 261 -17.57 4.46 0.01
C LYS A 261 -18.60 4.92 -1.01
N GLU A 262 -18.87 6.21 -1.06
CA GLU A 262 -19.87 6.80 -1.96
C GLU A 262 -19.35 6.97 -3.39
N GLU A 263 -18.09 7.33 -3.57
CA GLU A 263 -17.53 7.79 -4.83
C GLU A 263 -16.60 6.78 -5.53
N MET A 264 -16.07 5.78 -4.81
CA MET A 264 -15.05 4.84 -5.31
C MET A 264 -15.44 4.19 -6.64
N GLY A 265 -16.69 3.77 -6.81
CA GLY A 265 -17.13 3.10 -8.03
C GLY A 265 -17.00 3.99 -9.27
N VAL A 266 -17.45 5.22 -9.19
CA VAL A 266 -17.36 6.20 -10.29
C VAL A 266 -15.93 6.67 -10.50
N GLU A 267 -15.21 6.92 -9.40
CA GLU A 267 -13.80 7.35 -9.43
C GLU A 267 -12.91 6.28 -10.09
N ASN A 268 -13.09 5.01 -9.74
CA ASN A 268 -12.32 3.90 -10.33
C ASN A 268 -12.53 3.78 -11.84
N LEU A 269 -13.76 3.98 -12.35
CA LEU A 269 -14.03 3.95 -13.79
C LEU A 269 -13.29 5.08 -14.52
N ARG A 270 -13.30 6.27 -13.95
CA ARG A 270 -12.58 7.43 -14.51
C ARG A 270 -11.06 7.19 -14.49
N ILE A 271 -10.54 6.69 -13.39
CA ILE A 271 -9.10 6.39 -13.24
C ILE A 271 -8.70 5.25 -14.19
N GLN A 272 -9.55 4.24 -14.40
CA GLN A 272 -9.29 3.18 -15.37
C GLN A 272 -9.14 3.76 -16.79
N ALA A 273 -10.01 4.68 -17.19
CA ALA A 273 -9.89 5.33 -18.50
C ALA A 273 -8.57 6.13 -18.64
N LEU A 274 -8.14 6.82 -17.60
CA LEU A 274 -6.85 7.53 -17.59
C LEU A 274 -5.67 6.56 -17.62
N HIS A 275 -5.74 5.46 -16.88
CA HIS A 275 -4.74 4.39 -16.92
C HIS A 275 -4.60 3.80 -18.32
N ASP A 276 -5.72 3.47 -18.96
CA ASP A 276 -5.73 2.86 -20.29
C ASP A 276 -5.17 3.84 -21.34
N ARG A 277 -5.49 5.14 -21.21
CA ARG A 277 -4.92 6.21 -22.05
C ARG A 277 -3.40 6.28 -21.90
N MET A 278 -2.90 6.24 -20.67
CA MET A 278 -1.47 6.29 -20.39
C MET A 278 -0.74 5.05 -20.92
N LEU A 279 -1.29 3.87 -20.66
CA LEU A 279 -0.75 2.60 -21.14
C LEU A 279 -0.72 2.57 -22.68
N ALA A 280 -1.81 2.98 -23.34
CA ALA A 280 -1.87 3.06 -24.81
C ALA A 280 -0.81 4.01 -25.38
N GLY A 281 -0.53 5.12 -24.67
CA GLY A 281 0.49 6.08 -25.07
C GLY A 281 1.93 5.58 -24.92
N LEU A 282 2.19 4.69 -23.98
CA LEU A 282 3.55 4.21 -23.66
C LEU A 282 3.88 2.82 -24.23
N LYS A 283 2.89 1.97 -24.53
CA LYS A 283 3.11 0.59 -24.96
C LYS A 283 3.88 0.44 -26.28
N ASP A 284 3.85 1.48 -27.13
CA ASP A 284 4.54 1.48 -28.42
C ASP A 284 6.03 1.86 -28.31
N VAL A 285 6.48 2.25 -27.12
CA VAL A 285 7.90 2.47 -26.85
C VAL A 285 8.60 1.12 -26.83
N GLU A 286 9.60 0.94 -27.70
CA GLU A 286 10.34 -0.31 -27.82
C GLU A 286 11.04 -0.67 -26.50
N GLN A 287 11.15 -1.96 -26.17
CA GLN A 287 11.83 -2.45 -24.96
C GLN A 287 11.29 -1.83 -23.66
N VAL A 288 9.97 -1.74 -23.57
CA VAL A 288 9.25 -1.33 -22.36
C VAL A 288 8.47 -2.51 -21.81
N PHE A 289 8.49 -2.66 -20.49
CA PHE A 289 7.88 -3.80 -19.80
C PHE A 289 6.98 -3.32 -18.67
N ILE A 290 5.75 -3.84 -18.63
CA ILE A 290 4.85 -3.65 -17.49
C ILE A 290 5.32 -4.54 -16.33
N ASN A 291 5.39 -3.99 -15.13
CA ASN A 291 5.71 -4.72 -13.92
C ASN A 291 4.44 -5.10 -13.17
N GLY A 292 4.30 -6.39 -12.90
CA GLY A 292 3.12 -6.96 -12.26
C GLY A 292 2.05 -7.46 -13.23
N HIS A 293 1.01 -8.10 -12.68
CA HIS A 293 -0.08 -8.70 -13.45
C HIS A 293 -0.85 -7.64 -14.24
N GLU A 294 -1.15 -7.91 -15.49
CA GLU A 294 -1.76 -6.93 -16.40
C GLU A 294 -3.19 -6.53 -16.01
N THR A 295 -3.98 -7.47 -15.49
CA THR A 295 -5.41 -7.26 -15.19
C THR A 295 -5.75 -7.33 -13.70
N LYS A 296 -5.08 -8.17 -12.91
CA LYS A 296 -5.29 -8.27 -11.46
C LYS A 296 -4.51 -7.18 -10.74
N ARG A 297 -4.85 -5.93 -11.03
CA ARG A 297 -4.22 -4.74 -10.48
C ARG A 297 -5.19 -3.59 -10.31
N VAL A 298 -4.85 -2.67 -9.42
CA VAL A 298 -5.61 -1.42 -9.29
C VAL A 298 -5.27 -0.48 -10.47
N PRO A 299 -6.25 0.21 -11.06
CA PRO A 299 -6.00 1.13 -12.16
C PRO A 299 -5.21 2.38 -11.76
N HIS A 300 -5.11 2.65 -10.47
CA HIS A 300 -4.37 3.78 -9.91
C HIS A 300 -2.86 3.69 -10.09
N ASN A 301 -2.32 2.53 -10.45
CA ASN A 301 -0.89 2.26 -10.50
C ASN A 301 -0.49 1.70 -11.85
N LEU A 302 0.48 2.34 -12.50
CA LEU A 302 1.20 1.83 -13.65
C LEU A 302 2.68 1.86 -13.34
N ASN A 303 3.29 0.68 -13.23
CA ASN A 303 4.73 0.52 -13.05
C ASN A 303 5.33 -0.08 -14.31
N MET A 304 6.27 0.63 -14.92
CA MET A 304 6.91 0.22 -16.19
C MET A 304 8.42 0.38 -16.11
N SER A 305 9.14 -0.58 -16.67
CA SER A 305 10.59 -0.52 -16.85
C SER A 305 10.94 -0.16 -18.30
N PHE A 306 11.88 0.77 -18.47
CA PHE A 306 12.35 1.27 -19.76
C PHE A 306 13.78 0.78 -19.99
N ASN A 307 13.95 -0.32 -20.70
CA ASN A 307 15.26 -0.92 -20.91
C ASN A 307 16.23 0.03 -21.63
N TYR A 308 17.51 -0.10 -21.34
CA TYR A 308 18.60 0.72 -21.89
C TYR A 308 18.54 2.22 -21.50
N VAL A 309 17.87 2.53 -20.41
CA VAL A 309 17.78 3.88 -19.86
C VAL A 309 18.27 3.85 -18.40
N GLU A 310 19.13 4.76 -18.05
CA GLU A 310 19.54 4.93 -16.66
C GLU A 310 18.43 5.65 -15.87
N GLY A 311 17.94 5.01 -14.78
CA GLY A 311 16.71 5.40 -14.10
C GLY A 311 16.79 6.77 -13.41
N GLU A 312 17.91 7.11 -12.81
CA GLU A 312 18.09 8.43 -12.16
C GLU A 312 18.10 9.55 -13.22
N SER A 313 18.77 9.32 -14.33
CA SER A 313 18.78 10.28 -15.46
C SER A 313 17.39 10.47 -16.05
N LEU A 314 16.59 9.39 -16.12
CA LEU A 314 15.19 9.48 -16.57
C LEU A 314 14.36 10.37 -15.62
N ILE A 315 14.43 10.11 -14.30
CA ILE A 315 13.71 10.94 -13.30
C ILE A 315 14.19 12.39 -13.34
N MET A 316 15.48 12.62 -13.48
CA MET A 316 16.02 13.98 -13.60
C MET A 316 15.59 14.67 -14.90
N GLY A 317 15.36 13.93 -15.97
CA GLY A 317 14.90 14.45 -17.25
C GLY A 317 13.43 14.87 -17.26
N ILE A 318 12.59 14.21 -16.47
CA ILE A 318 11.14 14.42 -16.43
C ILE A 318 10.69 15.28 -15.25
N LYS A 319 11.41 16.36 -14.93
CA LYS A 319 11.15 17.25 -13.76
C LYS A 319 9.74 17.86 -13.69
N GLY A 320 9.02 17.89 -14.80
CA GLY A 320 7.61 18.31 -14.84
C GLY A 320 6.64 17.28 -14.25
N LEU A 321 7.12 16.07 -13.89
CA LEU A 321 6.34 14.99 -13.31
C LEU A 321 6.88 14.62 -11.92
N ALA A 322 6.01 14.55 -10.93
CA ALA A 322 6.31 13.99 -9.62
C ALA A 322 5.95 12.50 -9.62
N VAL A 323 6.91 11.66 -9.97
CA VAL A 323 6.81 10.19 -10.01
C VAL A 323 7.82 9.56 -9.05
N SER A 324 7.68 8.26 -8.78
CA SER A 324 8.65 7.50 -8.00
C SER A 324 9.41 6.51 -8.89
N SER A 325 10.68 6.28 -8.57
CA SER A 325 11.39 5.07 -9.03
C SER A 325 10.96 3.85 -8.20
N GLY A 326 11.19 2.66 -8.71
CA GLY A 326 10.98 1.42 -7.93
C GLY A 326 11.83 1.35 -6.65
N SER A 327 12.90 2.15 -6.54
CA SER A 327 13.76 2.24 -5.35
C SER A 327 13.32 3.28 -4.32
N ALA A 328 12.26 4.03 -4.55
CA ALA A 328 11.88 5.23 -3.76
C ALA A 328 11.46 4.97 -2.30
N CYS A 329 11.29 3.73 -1.86
CA CYS A 329 11.06 3.43 -0.44
C CYS A 329 12.34 3.48 0.42
N THR A 330 13.51 3.68 -0.20
CA THR A 330 14.80 3.79 0.49
C THR A 330 15.61 4.93 -0.12
N SER A 331 15.25 6.15 0.23
CA SER A 331 15.89 7.40 -0.23
C SER A 331 17.40 7.54 0.07
N ALA A 332 18.06 6.49 0.50
CA ALA A 332 19.50 6.47 0.83
C ALA A 332 20.27 5.30 0.21
N SER A 333 19.65 4.38 -0.53
CA SER A 333 20.37 3.27 -1.18
C SER A 333 20.18 3.28 -2.69
N LEU A 334 21.31 3.16 -3.41
CA LEU A 334 21.36 2.95 -4.85
C LEU A 334 20.87 1.53 -5.26
N GLU A 335 20.22 0.80 -4.35
CA GLU A 335 19.77 -0.57 -4.61
C GLU A 335 18.47 -0.59 -5.42
N PRO A 336 18.36 -1.48 -6.42
CA PRO A 336 17.12 -1.67 -7.16
C PRO A 336 15.99 -2.18 -6.26
N SER A 337 14.76 -1.97 -6.70
CA SER A 337 13.57 -2.41 -5.97
C SER A 337 13.61 -3.91 -5.66
N TYR A 338 13.51 -4.26 -4.39
CA TYR A 338 13.39 -5.66 -3.96
C TYR A 338 12.09 -6.31 -4.47
N VAL A 339 11.04 -5.52 -4.70
CA VAL A 339 9.77 -6.00 -5.28
C VAL A 339 10.00 -6.43 -6.72
N LEU A 340 10.63 -5.59 -7.54
CA LEU A 340 10.91 -5.91 -8.95
C LEU A 340 11.91 -7.06 -9.10
N ARG A 341 12.91 -7.14 -8.23
CA ARG A 341 13.80 -8.31 -8.14
C ARG A 341 13.02 -9.59 -7.81
N ALA A 342 12.05 -9.52 -6.91
CA ALA A 342 11.20 -10.67 -6.58
C ALA A 342 10.33 -11.15 -7.75
N LEU A 343 10.01 -10.26 -8.71
CA LEU A 343 9.35 -10.62 -9.97
C LEU A 343 10.33 -11.25 -10.99
N GLY A 344 11.62 -11.34 -10.68
CA GLY A 344 12.65 -11.84 -11.61
C GLY A 344 13.16 -10.79 -12.60
N ARG A 345 12.91 -9.49 -12.37
CA ARG A 345 13.50 -8.43 -13.17
C ARG A 345 14.99 -8.33 -12.89
N SER A 346 15.79 -8.10 -13.96
CA SER A 346 17.21 -7.79 -13.80
C SER A 346 17.40 -6.46 -13.05
N ASP A 347 18.58 -6.25 -12.50
CA ASP A 347 18.89 -5.01 -11.77
C ASP A 347 18.74 -3.78 -12.69
N GLU A 348 19.14 -3.88 -13.95
CA GLU A 348 19.00 -2.82 -14.94
C GLU A 348 17.53 -2.46 -15.18
N LEU A 349 16.67 -3.46 -15.38
CA LEU A 349 15.23 -3.24 -15.56
C LEU A 349 14.55 -2.71 -14.28
N ALA A 350 15.00 -3.15 -13.11
CA ALA A 350 14.48 -2.65 -11.85
C ALA A 350 14.90 -1.19 -11.61
N HIS A 351 16.13 -0.80 -11.97
CA HIS A 351 16.60 0.58 -11.88
C HIS A 351 15.90 1.53 -12.86
N SER A 352 15.58 1.07 -14.07
CA SER A 352 14.94 1.86 -15.11
C SER A 352 13.41 1.94 -14.96
N SER A 353 12.86 1.54 -13.83
CA SER A 353 11.43 1.54 -13.59
C SER A 353 10.90 2.91 -13.14
N LEU A 354 9.72 3.24 -13.61
CA LEU A 354 8.90 4.34 -13.13
C LEU A 354 7.60 3.80 -12.55
N ARG A 355 7.28 4.21 -11.33
CA ARG A 355 5.95 4.05 -10.74
C ARG A 355 5.18 5.34 -10.96
N MET A 356 4.16 5.27 -11.78
CA MET A 356 3.26 6.36 -12.12
C MET A 356 1.89 6.06 -11.53
N THR A 357 1.40 6.92 -10.65
CA THR A 357 0.13 6.69 -9.97
C THR A 357 -0.84 7.83 -10.20
N ILE A 358 -2.09 7.45 -10.50
CA ILE A 358 -3.19 8.32 -10.93
C ILE A 358 -4.14 8.49 -9.75
N GLY A 359 -4.66 9.67 -9.55
CA GLY A 359 -5.55 9.96 -8.44
C GLY A 359 -6.77 10.81 -8.80
N ARG A 360 -7.49 11.25 -7.77
CA ARG A 360 -8.77 11.97 -7.86
C ARG A 360 -8.72 13.19 -8.76
N TRP A 361 -7.63 13.93 -8.77
CA TRP A 361 -7.52 15.19 -9.52
C TRP A 361 -6.69 15.09 -10.79
N THR A 362 -6.21 13.91 -11.15
CA THR A 362 -5.48 13.71 -12.42
C THR A 362 -6.44 13.89 -13.60
N THR A 363 -6.01 14.66 -14.60
CA THR A 363 -6.76 14.97 -15.81
C THR A 363 -6.21 14.24 -17.04
N GLU A 364 -6.97 14.23 -18.14
CA GLU A 364 -6.47 13.70 -19.43
C GLU A 364 -5.26 14.50 -19.95
N ALA A 365 -5.25 15.82 -19.74
CA ALA A 365 -4.14 16.67 -20.13
C ALA A 365 -2.86 16.36 -19.36
N ASP A 366 -2.98 15.99 -18.06
CA ASP A 366 -1.85 15.53 -17.26
C ASP A 366 -1.27 14.21 -17.81
N ILE A 367 -2.14 13.28 -18.21
CA ILE A 367 -1.73 12.00 -18.81
C ILE A 367 -1.02 12.22 -20.14
N ASP A 368 -1.56 13.05 -21.03
CA ASP A 368 -0.97 13.33 -22.33
C ASP A 368 0.41 13.96 -22.18
N TYR A 369 0.53 14.96 -21.30
CA TYR A 369 1.81 15.58 -20.99
C TYR A 369 2.83 14.57 -20.42
N ALA A 370 2.38 13.68 -19.52
CA ALA A 370 3.24 12.66 -18.93
C ALA A 370 3.76 11.67 -20.01
N VAL A 371 2.89 11.21 -20.89
CA VAL A 371 3.25 10.31 -21.98
C VAL A 371 4.28 10.96 -22.91
N ASP A 372 4.03 12.19 -23.35
CA ASP A 372 4.92 12.90 -24.26
C ASP A 372 6.29 13.17 -23.62
N THR A 373 6.29 13.62 -22.36
CA THR A 373 7.51 13.91 -21.59
C THR A 373 8.36 12.66 -21.40
N ILE A 374 7.74 11.53 -21.04
CA ILE A 374 8.46 10.25 -20.86
C ILE A 374 9.05 9.79 -22.20
N LYS A 375 8.26 9.77 -23.28
CA LYS A 375 8.72 9.34 -24.60
C LYS A 375 9.95 10.14 -25.09
N VAL A 376 9.87 11.47 -24.99
CA VAL A 376 10.97 12.35 -25.40
C VAL A 376 12.25 12.08 -24.61
N ASN A 377 12.12 11.93 -23.29
CA ASN A 377 13.29 11.70 -22.43
C ASN A 377 13.87 10.29 -22.57
N VAL A 378 13.03 9.26 -22.74
CA VAL A 378 13.50 7.89 -23.03
C VAL A 378 14.26 7.86 -24.35
N ALA A 379 13.74 8.45 -25.42
CA ALA A 379 14.43 8.51 -26.70
C ALA A 379 15.79 9.22 -26.57
N LYS A 380 15.81 10.40 -25.95
CA LYS A 380 17.03 11.18 -25.73
C LYS A 380 18.10 10.41 -24.93
N LEU A 381 17.72 9.69 -23.88
CA LEU A 381 18.65 8.92 -23.06
C LEU A 381 19.17 7.69 -23.80
N ARG A 382 18.34 7.05 -24.62
CA ARG A 382 18.75 5.93 -25.47
C ARG A 382 19.74 6.36 -26.55
N ASP A 383 19.55 7.53 -27.16
CA ASP A 383 20.49 8.08 -28.13
C ASP A 383 21.91 8.29 -27.55
N LEU A 384 22.01 8.39 -26.23
CA LEU A 384 23.27 8.54 -25.48
C LEU A 384 23.76 7.20 -24.88
N SER A 385 23.01 6.11 -25.04
CA SER A 385 23.31 4.81 -24.41
C SER A 385 24.06 3.88 -25.36
N PRO A 386 25.31 3.51 -25.05
CA PRO A 386 26.03 2.49 -25.82
C PRO A 386 25.32 1.14 -25.89
N LEU A 387 24.57 0.79 -24.80
CA LEU A 387 23.80 -0.45 -24.77
C LEU A 387 22.62 -0.44 -25.71
N TRP A 388 22.03 0.72 -25.96
CA TRP A 388 20.96 0.89 -26.93
C TRP A 388 21.50 0.75 -28.36
N GLU A 389 22.64 1.36 -28.66
CA GLU A 389 23.35 1.21 -29.95
C GLU A 389 23.67 -0.26 -30.24
N MET A 390 24.25 -0.96 -29.25
CA MET A 390 24.53 -2.40 -29.40
C MET A 390 23.27 -3.23 -29.65
N TYR A 391 22.18 -2.94 -28.94
CA TYR A 391 20.89 -3.60 -29.17
C TYR A 391 20.38 -3.36 -30.60
N GLN A 392 20.44 -2.13 -31.12
CA GLN A 392 20.04 -1.78 -32.46
C GLN A 392 20.90 -2.51 -33.53
N ASP A 393 22.17 -2.73 -33.25
CA ASP A 393 23.10 -3.48 -34.08
C ASP A 393 22.90 -5.01 -33.98
N GLY A 394 21.94 -5.48 -33.21
CA GLY A 394 21.63 -6.91 -33.04
C GLY A 394 22.65 -7.66 -32.18
N ILE A 395 23.45 -6.97 -31.39
CA ILE A 395 24.44 -7.57 -30.50
C ILE A 395 23.71 -8.08 -29.23
N ASP A 396 23.88 -9.35 -28.91
CA ASP A 396 23.37 -9.93 -27.67
C ASP A 396 24.22 -9.47 -26.46
N ILE A 397 23.70 -8.49 -25.74
CA ILE A 397 24.38 -7.86 -24.61
C ILE A 397 24.61 -8.86 -23.47
N SER A 398 23.79 -9.90 -23.33
CA SER A 398 23.93 -10.93 -22.29
C SER A 398 25.21 -11.77 -22.45
N THR A 399 25.80 -11.75 -23.64
CA THR A 399 27.05 -12.49 -23.98
C THR A 399 28.32 -11.69 -23.72
N ILE A 400 28.19 -10.40 -23.36
CA ILE A 400 29.34 -9.52 -23.18
C ILE A 400 29.92 -9.70 -21.77
N GLN A 401 31.20 -10.15 -21.71
CA GLN A 401 31.94 -10.16 -20.46
C GLN A 401 32.46 -8.73 -20.16
N TRP A 402 31.83 -8.07 -19.21
CA TRP A 402 32.33 -6.79 -18.71
C TRP A 402 33.57 -7.06 -17.84
N SER A 403 34.75 -6.65 -18.28
CA SER A 403 35.93 -6.64 -17.42
C SER A 403 35.74 -5.57 -16.35
N ALA A 404 35.66 -5.98 -15.09
CA ALA A 404 35.74 -5.05 -13.97
C ALA A 404 37.09 -4.34 -14.01
N HIS A 405 37.08 -3.04 -14.20
CA HIS A 405 38.23 -2.16 -14.02
C HIS A 405 38.19 -1.54 -12.62
#